data_84e22a3f9c48aa17f977d14afa103c9d
#
_entry.id   84e22a3f9c48aa17f977d14afa103c9d
#
_cell.length_a   1.000
_cell.length_b   1.000
_cell.length_c   1.000
_cell.angle_alpha   90.00
_cell.angle_beta   90.00
_cell.angle_gamma   90.00
#
_symmetry.space_group_name_H-M   'P 1'
#
loop_
_entity.id
_entity.type
_entity.pdbx_description
1 polymer ?
#
loop_
_entity_poly.entity_id
_entity_poly.type
_entity_poly.pdbx_seq_one_letter_code
_entity_poly.pdbx_strand_id
1 'polypeptide(L)'
;MLQFRTNINSSTAVSPERCKQFLTAKRSIMKNFDSRTYSVNDFLEWNDKNQLELSPKFQRKAVWSEDAKSFLIDTIIRGKPMPKIFIRQTLNLENRQSLREVVDGQQRLRAILSFINDGFVISKKHNEVFGGYYFSQLNNIDPDIQSTILNYELAVDLLVNLPDKEVLDIFSRLNSYAVVLNQQEKIN
;
A
#
# COMPACT_ATOMS: atom_id res chain seq x y z
N MET A 1 -38.02 59.57 26.91
CA MET A 1 -38.07 58.96 25.57
C MET A 1 -36.66 58.84 25.04
N LEU A 2 -35.98 57.70 25.35
CA LEU A 2 -34.62 57.42 25.02
C LEU A 2 -34.55 56.51 23.79
N GLN A 3 -34.04 57.05 22.66
CA GLN A 3 -33.82 56.30 21.44
C GLN A 3 -32.48 55.57 21.53
N PHE A 4 -32.51 54.23 21.55
CA PHE A 4 -31.30 53.42 21.33
C PHE A 4 -31.05 53.30 19.84
N ARG A 5 -29.99 53.94 19.34
CA ARG A 5 -29.43 53.67 18.01
C ARG A 5 -28.56 52.42 18.09
N THR A 6 -29.01 51.36 17.51
CA THR A 6 -28.20 50.15 17.24
C THR A 6 -27.29 50.43 16.04
N ASN A 7 -26.00 50.62 16.30
CA ASN A 7 -24.97 50.56 15.28
C ASN A 7 -24.68 49.12 14.91
N ILE A 8 -25.18 48.69 13.76
CA ILE A 8 -24.76 47.42 13.14
C ILE A 8 -23.54 47.76 12.28
N ASN A 9 -22.34 47.49 12.85
CA ASN A 9 -21.09 47.59 12.11
C ASN A 9 -20.96 46.50 11.07
N SER A 10 -20.90 46.96 9.82
CA SER A 10 -20.30 46.42 8.60
C SER A 10 -19.74 44.99 8.66
N SER A 11 -20.38 44.11 7.90
CA SER A 11 -19.89 42.83 7.45
C SER A 11 -18.47 42.94 6.85
N THR A 12 -17.50 42.32 7.49
CA THR A 12 -16.22 42.01 6.86
C THR A 12 -16.45 40.89 5.84
N ALA A 13 -16.83 41.27 4.63
CA ALA A 13 -16.85 40.36 3.50
C ALA A 13 -15.41 39.87 3.26
N VAL A 14 -15.19 38.58 3.49
CA VAL A 14 -13.90 37.93 3.20
C VAL A 14 -13.69 37.98 1.68
N SER A 15 -12.57 38.59 1.23
CA SER A 15 -12.27 38.71 -0.19
C SER A 15 -12.23 37.34 -0.88
N PRO A 16 -12.64 37.22 -2.17
CA PRO A 16 -12.59 35.97 -2.91
C PRO A 16 -11.20 35.31 -2.93
N GLU A 17 -10.13 36.12 -2.87
CA GLU A 17 -8.75 35.64 -2.80
C GLU A 17 -8.43 34.99 -1.45
N ARG A 18 -8.89 35.56 -0.35
CA ARG A 18 -8.75 34.98 0.98
C ARG A 18 -9.53 33.68 1.12
N CYS A 19 -10.71 33.60 0.49
CA CYS A 19 -11.49 32.35 0.41
C CYS A 19 -10.77 31.27 -0.38
N LYS A 20 -10.13 31.61 -1.51
CA LYS A 20 -9.30 30.69 -2.30
C LYS A 20 -8.07 30.23 -1.52
N GLN A 21 -7.37 31.11 -0.80
CA GLN A 21 -6.23 30.74 0.06
C GLN A 21 -6.67 29.83 1.23
N PHE A 22 -7.82 30.08 1.86
CA PHE A 22 -8.38 29.22 2.90
C PHE A 22 -8.77 27.84 2.36
N LEU A 23 -9.38 27.77 1.17
CA LEU A 23 -9.74 26.50 0.52
C LEU A 23 -8.50 25.71 0.09
N THR A 24 -7.44 26.39 -0.36
CA THR A 24 -6.17 25.77 -0.72
C THR A 24 -5.42 25.26 0.53
N ALA A 25 -5.39 26.05 1.61
CA ALA A 25 -4.81 25.64 2.89
C ALA A 25 -5.59 24.49 3.55
N LYS A 26 -6.92 24.50 3.45
CA LYS A 26 -7.77 23.41 3.97
C LYS A 26 -7.58 22.10 3.19
N ARG A 27 -7.29 22.16 1.87
CA ARG A 27 -6.91 20.99 1.06
C ARG A 27 -5.59 20.38 1.50
N SER A 28 -4.62 21.18 1.99
CA SER A 28 -3.31 20.67 2.42
C SER A 28 -3.32 19.95 3.77
N ILE A 29 -4.41 20.06 4.54
CA ILE A 29 -4.56 19.41 5.87
C ILE A 29 -5.46 18.16 5.80
N MET A 30 -6.13 17.90 4.67
CA MET A 30 -6.98 16.72 4.53
C MET A 30 -6.12 15.47 4.37
N LYS A 31 -6.46 14.42 5.13
CA LYS A 31 -5.91 13.08 4.98
C LYS A 31 -6.15 12.60 3.53
N ASN A 32 -5.07 12.42 2.78
CA ASN A 32 -5.13 12.05 1.36
C ASN A 32 -5.03 10.52 1.15
N PHE A 33 -5.22 9.73 2.20
CA PHE A 33 -5.19 8.28 2.13
C PHE A 33 -6.24 7.66 3.04
N ASP A 34 -6.67 6.45 2.70
CA ASP A 34 -7.59 5.63 3.46
C ASP A 34 -6.90 4.31 3.82
N SER A 35 -6.85 3.97 5.11
CA SER A 35 -6.23 2.74 5.58
C SER A 35 -7.25 1.61 5.56
N ARG A 36 -6.96 0.55 4.85
CA ARG A 36 -7.80 -0.64 4.66
C ARG A 36 -6.99 -1.91 4.82
N THR A 37 -7.70 -3.01 4.92
CA THR A 37 -7.12 -4.35 4.92
C THR A 37 -7.66 -5.09 3.70
N TYR A 38 -6.78 -5.82 3.02
CA TYR A 38 -7.13 -6.68 1.89
C TYR A 38 -6.42 -8.03 2.05
N SER A 39 -7.11 -9.10 1.68
CA SER A 39 -6.53 -10.44 1.68
C SER A 39 -5.55 -10.62 0.52
N VAL A 40 -4.68 -11.61 0.63
CA VAL A 40 -3.84 -12.04 -0.48
C VAL A 40 -4.68 -12.42 -1.70
N ASN A 41 -5.85 -13.03 -1.49
CA ASN A 41 -6.78 -13.38 -2.56
C ASN A 41 -7.32 -12.16 -3.31
N ASP A 42 -7.57 -11.02 -2.63
CA ASP A 42 -7.99 -9.79 -3.30
C ASP A 42 -6.92 -9.31 -4.30
N PHE A 43 -5.64 -9.38 -3.91
CA PHE A 43 -4.53 -9.02 -4.80
C PHE A 43 -4.38 -9.98 -5.98
N LEU A 44 -4.61 -11.27 -5.77
CA LEU A 44 -4.62 -12.26 -6.85
C LEU A 44 -5.72 -11.95 -7.86
N GLU A 45 -6.94 -11.70 -7.40
CA GLU A 45 -8.06 -11.32 -8.28
C GLU A 45 -7.79 -10.04 -9.07
N TRP A 46 -7.21 -9.02 -8.45
CA TRP A 46 -6.88 -7.77 -9.15
C TRP A 46 -5.78 -7.99 -10.19
N ASN A 47 -4.81 -8.84 -9.90
CA ASN A 47 -3.76 -9.21 -10.84
C ASN A 47 -4.34 -9.94 -12.05
N ASP A 48 -5.20 -10.93 -11.84
CA ASP A 48 -5.82 -11.72 -12.89
C ASP A 48 -6.75 -10.89 -13.79
N LYS A 49 -7.39 -9.87 -13.21
CA LYS A 49 -8.22 -8.90 -13.93
C LYS A 49 -7.44 -7.75 -14.58
N ASN A 50 -6.10 -7.76 -14.53
CA ASN A 50 -5.23 -6.66 -14.99
C ASN A 50 -5.57 -5.30 -14.34
N GLN A 51 -5.99 -5.32 -13.09
CA GLN A 51 -6.34 -4.14 -12.29
C GLN A 51 -5.24 -3.77 -11.28
N LEU A 52 -4.13 -4.54 -11.24
CA LEU A 52 -2.99 -4.32 -10.37
C LEU A 52 -1.73 -4.04 -11.19
N GLU A 53 -1.13 -2.87 -10.99
CA GLU A 53 0.13 -2.47 -11.62
C GLU A 53 1.27 -2.54 -10.61
N LEU A 54 2.19 -3.51 -10.80
CA LEU A 54 3.33 -3.77 -9.92
C LEU A 54 4.62 -3.09 -10.39
N SER A 55 4.61 -2.39 -11.51
CA SER A 55 5.80 -1.74 -12.09
C SER A 55 5.52 -0.29 -12.43
N PRO A 56 5.22 0.58 -11.44
CA PRO A 56 5.06 1.98 -11.75
C PRO A 56 6.36 2.57 -12.29
N LYS A 57 6.23 3.58 -13.15
CA LYS A 57 7.28 4.20 -13.97
C LYS A 57 8.50 4.74 -13.17
N PHE A 58 8.43 4.73 -11.85
CA PHE A 58 9.34 5.47 -10.95
C PHE A 58 10.35 4.59 -10.21
N GLN A 59 10.30 3.25 -10.29
CA GLN A 59 11.15 2.40 -9.46
C GLN A 59 12.20 1.62 -10.25
N ARG A 60 13.42 1.57 -9.69
CA ARG A 60 14.46 0.65 -10.13
C ARG A 60 14.05 -0.79 -9.79
N LYS A 61 14.30 -1.73 -10.71
CA LYS A 61 14.05 -3.16 -10.50
C LYS A 61 15.07 -3.74 -9.49
N ALA A 62 14.84 -3.56 -8.21
CA ALA A 62 15.50 -4.38 -7.23
C ALA A 62 14.82 -5.76 -7.24
N VAL A 63 15.60 -6.81 -7.43
CA VAL A 63 15.10 -8.19 -7.40
C VAL A 63 15.46 -8.78 -6.04
N TRP A 64 14.43 -9.20 -5.28
CA TRP A 64 14.67 -9.90 -4.02
C TRP A 64 15.33 -11.26 -4.28
N SER A 65 16.24 -11.64 -3.39
CA SER A 65 16.80 -13.00 -3.38
C SER A 65 15.72 -14.04 -3.05
N GLU A 66 15.93 -15.29 -3.46
CA GLU A 66 15.04 -16.39 -3.12
C GLU A 66 14.91 -16.58 -1.59
N ASP A 67 16.00 -16.31 -0.84
CA ASP A 67 16.00 -16.33 0.61
C ASP A 67 15.03 -15.29 1.20
N ALA A 68 15.05 -14.05 0.71
CA ALA A 68 14.13 -12.99 1.14
C ALA A 68 12.66 -13.30 0.78
N LYS A 69 12.41 -13.86 -0.39
CA LYS A 69 11.06 -14.28 -0.81
C LYS A 69 10.54 -15.40 0.09
N SER A 70 11.35 -16.42 0.34
CA SER A 70 11.01 -17.54 1.21
C SER A 70 10.73 -17.10 2.65
N PHE A 71 11.55 -16.18 3.19
CA PHE A 71 11.33 -15.61 4.52
C PHE A 71 9.99 -14.86 4.61
N LEU A 72 9.60 -14.15 3.55
CA LEU A 72 8.30 -13.49 3.49
C LEU A 72 7.15 -14.51 3.55
N ILE A 73 7.24 -15.60 2.81
CA ILE A 73 6.18 -16.63 2.82
C ILE A 73 6.09 -17.31 4.19
N ASP A 74 7.23 -17.59 4.84
CA ASP A 74 7.23 -18.10 6.21
C ASP A 74 6.57 -17.11 7.20
N THR A 75 6.78 -15.79 7.00
CA THR A 75 6.11 -14.74 7.79
C THR A 75 4.60 -14.82 7.67
N ILE A 76 4.07 -15.04 6.46
CA ILE A 76 2.64 -15.20 6.19
C ILE A 76 2.10 -16.48 6.84
N ILE A 77 2.78 -17.61 6.65
CA ILE A 77 2.40 -18.91 7.23
C ILE A 77 2.30 -18.83 8.76
N ARG A 78 3.21 -18.10 9.39
CA ARG A 78 3.22 -17.88 10.85
C ARG A 78 2.24 -16.80 11.32
N GLY A 79 1.47 -16.18 10.44
CA GLY A 79 0.55 -15.09 10.79
C GLY A 79 1.24 -13.86 11.40
N LYS A 80 2.52 -13.61 11.09
CA LYS A 80 3.27 -12.46 11.62
C LYS A 80 2.93 -11.20 10.84
N PRO A 81 2.89 -10.02 11.49
CA PRO A 81 2.61 -8.77 10.80
C PRO A 81 3.73 -8.39 9.84
N MET A 82 3.36 -7.76 8.72
CA MET A 82 4.30 -7.17 7.78
C MET A 82 4.02 -5.67 7.56
N PRO A 83 5.01 -4.90 7.06
CA PRO A 83 4.83 -3.48 6.79
C PRO A 83 3.70 -3.23 5.79
N LYS A 84 3.00 -2.11 5.96
CA LYS A 84 1.91 -1.68 5.07
C LYS A 84 2.34 -1.59 3.61
N ILE A 85 1.37 -1.77 2.72
CA ILE A 85 1.49 -1.54 1.29
C ILE A 85 0.86 -0.19 0.96
N PHE A 86 1.48 0.58 0.07
CA PHE A 86 0.94 1.84 -0.42
C PHE A 86 0.48 1.68 -1.86
N ILE A 87 -0.79 1.98 -2.11
CA ILE A 87 -1.43 1.80 -3.41
C ILE A 87 -2.07 3.11 -3.85
N ARG A 88 -1.78 3.57 -5.07
CA ARG A 88 -2.57 4.58 -5.75
C ARG A 88 -3.72 3.92 -6.48
N GLN A 89 -4.95 4.33 -6.21
CA GLN A 89 -6.11 3.91 -6.97
C GLN A 89 -6.59 5.06 -7.85
N THR A 90 -6.69 4.79 -9.16
CA THR A 90 -7.27 5.68 -10.15
C THR A 90 -8.48 5.03 -10.80
N LEU A 91 -9.50 5.81 -11.11
CA LEU A 91 -10.69 5.34 -11.83
C LEU A 91 -10.56 5.74 -13.30
N ASN A 92 -10.54 4.77 -14.20
CA ASN A 92 -10.72 5.02 -15.62
C ASN A 92 -12.22 5.21 -15.90
N LEU A 93 -12.60 6.44 -16.29
CA LEU A 93 -14.00 6.79 -16.52
C LEU A 93 -14.59 6.17 -17.80
N GLU A 94 -13.75 5.78 -18.78
CA GLU A 94 -14.19 5.22 -20.05
C GLU A 94 -14.71 3.78 -19.86
N ASN A 95 -13.94 2.95 -19.16
CA ASN A 95 -14.30 1.54 -18.91
C ASN A 95 -14.83 1.30 -17.50
N ARG A 96 -14.90 2.33 -16.64
CA ARG A 96 -15.34 2.28 -15.24
C ARG A 96 -14.53 1.30 -14.39
N GLN A 97 -13.30 1.02 -14.79
CA GLN A 97 -12.40 0.14 -14.04
C GLN A 97 -11.46 0.93 -13.14
N SER A 98 -11.19 0.40 -11.96
CA SER A 98 -10.15 0.93 -11.08
C SER A 98 -8.83 0.27 -11.40
N LEU A 99 -7.79 1.09 -11.61
CA LEU A 99 -6.41 0.64 -11.67
C LEU A 99 -5.74 0.93 -10.33
N ARG A 100 -5.01 -0.05 -9.81
CA ARG A 100 -4.27 0.00 -8.54
C ARG A 100 -2.79 -0.10 -8.82
N GLU A 101 -2.11 1.02 -8.71
CA GLU A 101 -0.65 1.10 -8.86
C GLU A 101 0.02 0.96 -7.49
N VAL A 102 0.88 -0.02 -7.33
CA VAL A 102 1.60 -0.25 -6.07
C VAL A 102 2.75 0.73 -5.97
N VAL A 103 2.66 1.69 -5.06
CA VAL A 103 3.67 2.73 -4.80
C VAL A 103 4.80 2.18 -3.94
N ASP A 104 4.47 1.45 -2.86
CA ASP A 104 5.43 0.70 -2.04
C ASP A 104 4.89 -0.69 -1.70
N GLY A 105 5.80 -1.66 -1.52
CA GLY A 105 5.48 -3.06 -1.26
C GLY A 105 5.46 -3.96 -2.50
N GLN A 106 5.90 -3.47 -3.66
CA GLN A 106 5.91 -4.21 -4.93
C GLN A 106 6.65 -5.54 -4.84
N GLN A 107 7.86 -5.56 -4.22
CA GLN A 107 8.64 -6.79 -4.10
C GLN A 107 7.93 -7.84 -3.24
N ARG A 108 7.23 -7.41 -2.20
CA ARG A 108 6.40 -8.27 -1.35
C ARG A 108 5.25 -8.88 -2.16
N LEU A 109 4.48 -8.07 -2.86
CA LEU A 109 3.38 -8.58 -3.69
C LEU A 109 3.87 -9.46 -4.83
N ARG A 110 4.97 -9.11 -5.51
CA ARG A 110 5.58 -9.96 -6.53
C ARG A 110 5.98 -11.33 -5.98
N ALA A 111 6.59 -11.36 -4.79
CA ALA A 111 6.98 -12.60 -4.15
C ALA A 111 5.76 -13.46 -3.79
N ILE A 112 4.72 -12.86 -3.21
CA ILE A 112 3.47 -13.55 -2.85
C ILE A 112 2.81 -14.14 -4.10
N LEU A 113 2.56 -13.31 -5.13
CA LEU A 113 1.92 -13.76 -6.38
C LEU A 113 2.77 -14.81 -7.12
N SER A 114 4.10 -14.64 -7.14
CA SER A 114 5.00 -15.63 -7.71
C SER A 114 4.93 -16.96 -6.98
N PHE A 115 4.85 -16.97 -5.64
CA PHE A 115 4.72 -18.19 -4.86
C PHE A 115 3.41 -18.91 -5.11
N ILE A 116 2.29 -18.20 -5.15
CA ILE A 116 0.95 -18.78 -5.45
C ILE A 116 0.92 -19.42 -6.83
N ASN A 117 1.69 -18.87 -7.79
CA ASN A 117 1.85 -19.43 -9.13
C ASN A 117 3.01 -20.43 -9.26
N ASP A 118 3.44 -21.05 -8.16
CA ASP A 118 4.52 -22.05 -8.13
C ASP A 118 5.87 -21.54 -8.68
N GLY A 119 6.15 -20.24 -8.55
CA GLY A 119 7.36 -19.64 -9.07
C GLY A 119 8.63 -19.95 -8.28
N PHE A 120 8.52 -20.41 -7.03
CA PHE A 120 9.63 -20.88 -6.19
C PHE A 120 9.12 -21.73 -5.03
N VAL A 121 10.03 -22.45 -4.37
CA VAL A 121 9.76 -23.26 -3.18
C VAL A 121 10.12 -22.52 -1.89
N ILE A 122 9.47 -22.86 -0.79
CA ILE A 122 9.88 -22.39 0.54
C ILE A 122 11.23 -22.99 0.90
N SER A 123 12.16 -22.20 1.43
CA SER A 123 13.44 -22.70 1.90
C SER A 123 13.29 -23.47 3.21
N LYS A 124 13.92 -24.64 3.33
CA LYS A 124 14.00 -25.41 4.57
C LYS A 124 14.66 -24.64 5.72
N LYS A 125 15.49 -23.65 5.40
CA LYS A 125 16.13 -22.75 6.36
C LYS A 125 15.11 -21.91 7.14
N HIS A 126 14.01 -21.49 6.46
CA HIS A 126 13.00 -20.62 7.06
C HIS A 126 11.81 -21.40 7.64
N ASN A 127 11.47 -22.52 7.01
CA ASN A 127 10.35 -23.36 7.45
C ASN A 127 10.69 -24.84 7.27
N GLU A 128 10.80 -25.58 8.38
CA GLU A 128 11.15 -27.01 8.36
C GLU A 128 10.00 -27.87 7.84
N VAL A 129 8.74 -27.48 8.09
CA VAL A 129 7.56 -28.26 7.73
C VAL A 129 7.24 -28.11 6.24
N PHE A 130 7.17 -26.86 5.76
CA PHE A 130 6.78 -26.54 4.39
C PHE A 130 7.97 -26.28 3.45
N GLY A 131 9.19 -26.44 3.94
CA GLY A 131 10.40 -26.24 3.15
C GLY A 131 10.60 -27.25 2.04
N GLY A 132 10.90 -26.78 0.84
CA GLY A 132 11.08 -27.59 -0.37
C GLY A 132 9.79 -27.77 -1.20
N TYR A 133 8.65 -27.22 -0.77
CA TYR A 133 7.37 -27.38 -1.46
C TYR A 133 6.94 -26.10 -2.18
N TYR A 134 6.29 -26.27 -3.32
CA TYR A 134 5.54 -25.25 -4.04
C TYR A 134 4.17 -25.03 -3.39
N PHE A 135 3.54 -23.90 -3.68
CA PHE A 135 2.21 -23.59 -3.17
C PHE A 135 1.18 -24.67 -3.47
N SER A 136 1.15 -25.19 -4.72
CA SER A 136 0.24 -26.26 -5.14
C SER A 136 0.40 -27.57 -4.36
N GLN A 137 1.55 -27.80 -3.75
CA GLN A 137 1.89 -29.04 -3.03
C GLN A 137 1.57 -28.97 -1.52
N LEU A 138 1.32 -27.77 -0.99
CA LEU A 138 1.16 -27.56 0.45
C LEU A 138 0.00 -28.33 1.06
N ASN A 139 -1.09 -28.50 0.33
CA ASN A 139 -2.27 -29.24 0.79
C ASN A 139 -2.01 -30.73 1.05
N ASN A 140 -0.92 -31.28 0.53
CA ASN A 140 -0.50 -32.67 0.84
C ASN A 140 0.04 -32.79 2.28
N ILE A 141 0.42 -31.65 2.89
CA ILE A 141 1.01 -31.59 4.24
C ILE A 141 -0.05 -31.09 5.23
N ASP A 142 -0.73 -30.02 4.89
CA ASP A 142 -1.78 -29.40 5.69
C ASP A 142 -2.90 -28.91 4.76
N PRO A 143 -4.13 -29.47 4.83
CA PRO A 143 -5.24 -29.12 3.95
C PRO A 143 -5.68 -27.65 4.02
N ASP A 144 -5.42 -26.97 5.16
CA ASP A 144 -5.90 -25.62 5.41
C ASP A 144 -4.86 -24.53 5.09
N ILE A 145 -3.60 -24.93 4.81
CA ILE A 145 -2.51 -23.98 4.68
C ILE A 145 -2.65 -23.02 3.49
N GLN A 146 -3.15 -23.52 2.36
CA GLN A 146 -3.38 -22.67 1.19
C GLN A 146 -4.45 -21.61 1.47
N SER A 147 -5.55 -22.00 2.12
CA SER A 147 -6.60 -21.06 2.53
C SER A 147 -6.10 -20.05 3.55
N THR A 148 -5.24 -20.46 4.47
CA THR A 148 -4.58 -19.57 5.45
C THR A 148 -3.72 -18.53 4.74
N ILE A 149 -2.94 -18.92 3.74
CA ILE A 149 -2.12 -18.01 2.95
C ILE A 149 -2.98 -17.04 2.13
N LEU A 150 -4.03 -17.53 1.45
CA LEU A 150 -4.92 -16.70 0.63
C LEU A 150 -5.74 -15.71 1.46
N ASN A 151 -6.11 -16.08 2.68
CA ASN A 151 -6.87 -15.23 3.60
C ASN A 151 -5.96 -14.32 4.47
N TYR A 152 -4.64 -14.41 4.34
CA TYR A 152 -3.75 -13.54 5.08
C TYR A 152 -4.00 -12.07 4.70
N GLU A 153 -4.21 -11.22 5.71
CA GLU A 153 -4.58 -9.82 5.53
C GLU A 153 -3.37 -8.90 5.46
N LEU A 154 -3.34 -8.06 4.44
CA LEU A 154 -2.34 -7.03 4.20
C LEU A 154 -2.91 -5.66 4.54
N ALA A 155 -2.23 -4.91 5.41
CA ALA A 155 -2.58 -3.52 5.68
C ALA A 155 -2.17 -2.64 4.48
N VAL A 156 -3.10 -1.82 4.00
CA VAL A 156 -2.92 -0.96 2.81
C VAL A 156 -3.30 0.46 3.13
N ASP A 157 -2.44 1.41 2.80
CA ASP A 157 -2.80 2.82 2.72
C ASP A 157 -3.13 3.18 1.25
N LEU A 158 -4.42 3.44 0.99
CA LEU A 158 -4.97 3.67 -0.33
C LEU A 158 -4.99 5.16 -0.65
N LEU A 159 -4.22 5.57 -1.67
CA LEU A 159 -4.15 6.93 -2.20
C LEU A 159 -5.16 7.06 -3.35
N VAL A 160 -6.26 7.80 -3.15
CA VAL A 160 -7.34 7.87 -4.14
C VAL A 160 -7.18 9.10 -5.01
N ASN A 161 -7.08 8.89 -6.32
CA ASN A 161 -7.02 9.95 -7.35
C ASN A 161 -5.96 11.03 -7.11
N LEU A 162 -4.82 10.66 -6.48
CA LEU A 162 -3.70 11.59 -6.30
C LEU A 162 -2.92 11.80 -7.61
N PRO A 163 -2.50 13.04 -7.92
CA PRO A 163 -1.66 13.32 -9.07
C PRO A 163 -0.23 12.76 -8.88
N ASP A 164 0.46 12.47 -9.98
CA ASP A 164 1.79 11.87 -9.99
C ASP A 164 2.80 12.59 -9.08
N LYS A 165 2.77 13.91 -9.05
CA LYS A 165 3.67 14.72 -8.21
C LYS A 165 3.52 14.42 -6.72
N GLU A 166 2.29 14.27 -6.24
CA GLU A 166 2.02 13.96 -4.82
C GLU A 166 2.40 12.52 -4.49
N VAL A 167 2.16 11.58 -5.41
CA VAL A 167 2.58 10.17 -5.28
C VAL A 167 4.10 10.07 -5.18
N LEU A 168 4.84 10.82 -6.02
CA LEU A 168 6.30 10.87 -5.98
C LEU A 168 6.84 11.46 -4.68
N ASP A 169 6.20 12.50 -4.12
CA ASP A 169 6.59 13.08 -2.83
C ASP A 169 6.41 12.05 -1.71
N ILE A 170 5.25 11.36 -1.67
CA ILE A 170 4.99 10.30 -0.69
C ILE A 170 6.05 9.19 -0.81
N PHE A 171 6.31 8.71 -2.02
CA PHE A 171 7.31 7.67 -2.27
C PHE A 171 8.71 8.08 -1.82
N SER A 172 9.13 9.33 -2.11
CA SER A 172 10.41 9.87 -1.67
C SER A 172 10.53 9.88 -0.15
N ARG A 173 9.47 10.26 0.56
CA ARG A 173 9.42 10.27 2.03
C ARG A 173 9.53 8.87 2.60
N LEU A 174 8.77 7.89 2.08
CA LEU A 174 8.83 6.50 2.52
C LEU A 174 10.25 5.93 2.41
N ASN A 175 10.92 6.17 1.28
CA ASN A 175 12.30 5.72 1.08
C ASN A 175 13.32 6.44 1.99
N SER A 176 13.10 7.73 2.27
CA SER A 176 13.98 8.51 3.16
C SER A 176 13.96 7.97 4.60
N TYR A 177 12.80 7.57 5.11
CA TYR A 177 12.71 6.94 6.44
C TYR A 177 13.47 5.61 6.51
N ALA A 178 13.40 4.79 5.47
CA ALA A 178 14.12 3.51 5.43
C ALA A 178 15.64 3.68 5.47
N VAL A 179 16.18 4.72 4.82
CA VAL A 179 17.62 5.03 4.83
C VAL A 179 18.09 5.51 6.21
N VAL A 180 17.33 6.35 6.87
CA VAL A 180 17.69 6.90 8.21
C VAL A 180 17.71 5.78 9.25
N LEU A 181 16.73 4.86 9.24
CA LEU A 181 16.68 3.72 10.18
C LEU A 181 17.89 2.79 9.99
N ASN A 182 18.24 2.46 8.75
CA ASN A 182 19.41 1.60 8.46
C ASN A 182 20.75 2.22 8.91
N GLN A 183 20.86 3.54 9.00
CA GLN A 183 22.06 4.19 9.54
C GLN A 183 22.11 4.14 11.06
N GLN A 184 20.99 4.23 11.75
CA GLN A 184 20.92 4.15 13.22
C GLN A 184 21.19 2.73 13.73
N GLU A 185 20.73 1.69 13.01
CA GLU A 185 21.01 0.29 13.36
C GLU A 185 22.48 -0.09 13.25
N LYS A 186 23.28 0.64 12.46
CA LYS A 186 24.73 0.41 12.32
C LYS A 186 25.57 1.08 13.42
N ILE A 187 24.98 1.88 14.30
CA ILE A 187 25.67 2.63 15.37
C ILE A 187 25.51 1.90 16.72
N ASN A 188 24.70 0.87 16.82
CA ASN A 188 24.59 -0.05 17.94
C ASN A 188 25.24 -1.39 17.58
#